data_c5396ca2f1e7d72087a37ba2e6255b1e
#
_entry.id   c5396ca2f1e7d72087a37ba2e6255b1e
#
_cell.length_a   1.000
_cell.length_b   1.000
_cell.length_c   1.000
_cell.angle_alpha   90.00
_cell.angle_beta   90.00
_cell.angle_gamma   90.00
#
_symmetry.space_group_name_H-M   'P 1'
#
loop_
_entity.id
_entity.type
_entity.pdbx_description
1 polymer ?
#
loop_
_entity_poly.entity_id
_entity_poly.type
_entity_poly.pdbx_seq_one_letter_code
_entity_poly.pdbx_strand_id
1 'polypeptide(L)'
;MIGVVNWHLGRCGSSVLGSLLAQHSAIDYSNEIFSPYMPRRRGDKQLPSLAGVVEAARVSQSSPCHLFEVKHLASQNLGLYPELQLQDWLSAFHAMGYHRHLLMGRRNGLRRMVSHVRAAQTGIYVDQGQSSTSVQASVTLPTEAIVHGFHSASLLEWLEQYESGHQATRNALIDWSDRHADVAWLELIYEDDIESSPLSAYRRVCAFLGLEPQQPQLTHRRINRGSLVDLVANFDEIRDLLQPTRFAWMLED
;
A
#
# COMPACT_ATOMS: atom_id res chain seq x y z
N MET A 1 1.25 24.44 -4.95
CA MET A 1 1.35 23.01 -5.29
C MET A 1 0.74 22.22 -4.14
N ILE A 2 -0.14 21.24 -4.42
CA ILE A 2 -0.72 20.34 -3.44
C ILE A 2 0.24 19.15 -3.26
N GLY A 3 0.83 18.99 -2.07
CA GLY A 3 1.65 17.84 -1.74
C GLY A 3 0.81 16.74 -1.11
N VAL A 4 0.91 15.51 -1.64
CA VAL A 4 0.13 14.34 -1.20
C VAL A 4 1.03 13.16 -0.90
N VAL A 5 0.84 12.53 0.25
CA VAL A 5 1.52 11.29 0.64
C VAL A 5 0.50 10.16 0.71
N ASN A 6 0.71 9.09 -0.03
CA ASN A 6 -0.12 7.89 0.02
C ASN A 6 0.57 6.80 0.87
N TRP A 7 0.03 6.57 2.06
CA TRP A 7 0.52 5.58 3.01
C TRP A 7 -0.15 4.24 2.80
N HIS A 8 0.64 3.17 2.69
CA HIS A 8 0.09 1.82 2.58
C HIS A 8 1.08 0.74 3.02
N LEU A 9 0.55 -0.45 3.30
CA LEU A 9 1.33 -1.63 3.69
C LEU A 9 1.55 -2.61 2.51
N GLY A 10 1.14 -2.21 1.31
CA GLY A 10 1.19 -3.02 0.09
C GLY A 10 0.03 -4.02 -0.02
N ARG A 11 -0.25 -4.46 -1.25
CA ARG A 11 -1.32 -5.42 -1.61
C ARG A 11 -2.73 -4.95 -1.22
N CYS A 12 -2.94 -3.64 -1.18
CA CYS A 12 -4.21 -2.95 -0.87
C CYS A 12 -4.79 -2.21 -2.08
N GLY A 13 -4.34 -2.50 -3.30
CA GLY A 13 -4.84 -1.85 -4.52
C GLY A 13 -4.13 -0.53 -4.87
N SER A 14 -3.03 -0.18 -4.20
CA SER A 14 -2.27 1.05 -4.47
C SER A 14 -1.83 1.15 -5.93
N SER A 15 -1.34 0.06 -6.53
CA SER A 15 -0.93 0.06 -7.94
C SER A 15 -2.08 0.36 -8.90
N VAL A 16 -3.30 -0.13 -8.61
CA VAL A 16 -4.48 0.14 -9.44
C VAL A 16 -4.87 1.61 -9.32
N LEU A 17 -5.00 2.12 -8.09
CA LEU A 17 -5.33 3.52 -7.85
C LEU A 17 -4.24 4.44 -8.41
N GLY A 18 -2.97 4.11 -8.17
CA GLY A 18 -1.84 4.86 -8.69
C GLY A 18 -1.82 4.96 -10.21
N SER A 19 -2.15 3.87 -10.92
CA SER A 19 -2.26 3.89 -12.38
C SER A 19 -3.37 4.79 -12.91
N LEU A 20 -4.46 4.95 -12.15
CA LEU A 20 -5.54 5.88 -12.50
C LEU A 20 -5.14 7.33 -12.22
N LEU A 21 -4.49 7.57 -11.07
CA LEU A 21 -4.00 8.89 -10.68
C LEU A 21 -2.89 9.41 -11.62
N ALA A 22 -2.00 8.53 -12.07
CA ALA A 22 -0.94 8.86 -13.02
C ALA A 22 -1.45 9.32 -14.39
N GLN A 23 -2.71 9.04 -14.74
CA GLN A 23 -3.33 9.51 -15.97
C GLN A 23 -3.97 10.89 -15.83
N HIS A 24 -4.04 11.43 -14.63
CA HIS A 24 -4.64 12.75 -14.40
C HIS A 24 -3.65 13.86 -14.71
N SER A 25 -4.00 14.75 -15.63
CA SER A 25 -3.09 15.81 -16.14
C SER A 25 -2.59 16.81 -15.07
N ALA A 26 -3.31 16.94 -13.96
CA ALA A 26 -2.95 17.83 -12.86
C ALA A 26 -2.15 17.11 -11.74
N ILE A 27 -1.86 15.81 -11.88
CA ILE A 27 -1.15 15.02 -10.86
C ILE A 27 0.19 14.55 -11.41
N ASP A 28 1.27 14.99 -10.79
CA ASP A 28 2.60 14.38 -10.94
C ASP A 28 2.66 13.20 -9.94
N TYR A 29 2.52 11.98 -10.48
CA TYR A 29 2.45 10.78 -9.66
C TYR A 29 3.79 10.06 -9.63
N SER A 30 4.35 9.96 -8.43
CA SER A 30 5.57 9.20 -8.14
C SER A 30 5.21 7.98 -7.30
N ASN A 31 5.47 6.80 -7.81
CA ASN A 31 5.23 5.51 -7.12
C ASN A 31 5.91 5.46 -5.72
N GLU A 32 6.23 4.28 -5.24
CA GLU A 32 6.99 4.02 -4.01
C GLU A 32 8.40 4.64 -4.10
N ILE A 33 8.54 5.94 -3.82
CA ILE A 33 9.79 6.71 -4.03
C ILE A 33 10.97 6.20 -3.17
N PHE A 34 10.70 5.53 -2.06
CA PHE A 34 11.73 4.93 -1.19
C PHE A 34 12.15 3.53 -1.66
N SER A 35 11.41 2.91 -2.57
CA SER A 35 11.66 1.55 -3.05
C SER A 35 13.07 1.32 -3.63
N PRO A 36 13.67 2.25 -4.39
CA PRO A 36 15.03 2.12 -4.91
C PRO A 36 16.12 2.09 -3.83
N TYR A 37 15.81 2.64 -2.65
CA TYR A 37 16.75 2.75 -1.53
C TYR A 37 16.60 1.62 -0.51
N MET A 38 15.63 0.73 -0.70
CA MET A 38 15.47 -0.45 0.16
C MET A 38 16.76 -1.27 0.14
N PRO A 39 17.25 -1.79 1.30
CA PRO A 39 18.54 -2.46 1.38
C PRO A 39 18.78 -3.54 0.32
N ARG A 40 17.76 -4.33 -0.07
CA ARG A 40 17.87 -5.34 -1.15
C ARG A 40 17.99 -4.75 -2.57
N ARG A 41 17.69 -3.46 -2.75
CA ARG A 41 17.69 -2.79 -4.06
C ARG A 41 18.73 -1.69 -4.16
N ARG A 42 19.15 -1.16 -3.00
CA ARG A 42 20.06 -0.02 -2.92
C ARG A 42 21.45 -0.37 -3.45
N GLY A 43 21.96 -1.58 -3.20
CA GLY A 43 23.35 -1.93 -3.46
C GLY A 43 24.26 -0.98 -2.68
N ASP A 44 25.27 -0.43 -3.35
CA ASP A 44 26.24 0.53 -2.78
C ASP A 44 25.75 1.98 -2.80
N LYS A 45 24.52 2.25 -3.23
CA LYS A 45 23.97 3.62 -3.23
C LYS A 45 23.84 4.14 -1.81
N GLN A 46 24.36 5.33 -1.57
CA GLN A 46 24.16 6.02 -0.32
C GLN A 46 22.68 6.39 -0.15
N LEU A 47 22.14 6.21 1.04
CA LEU A 47 20.77 6.62 1.36
C LEU A 47 20.75 8.16 1.50
N PRO A 48 20.00 8.90 0.65
CA PRO A 48 19.84 10.34 0.81
C PRO A 48 19.05 10.66 2.09
N SER A 49 19.01 11.93 2.47
CA SER A 49 18.04 12.39 3.48
C SER A 49 16.61 12.17 2.97
N LEU A 50 15.65 12.10 3.88
CA LEU A 50 14.24 11.96 3.54
C LEU A 50 13.79 13.06 2.55
N ALA A 51 14.19 14.32 2.78
CA ALA A 51 13.93 15.43 1.89
C ALA A 51 14.58 15.22 0.51
N GLY A 52 15.83 14.74 0.46
CA GLY A 52 16.53 14.46 -0.79
C GLY A 52 15.83 13.39 -1.64
N VAL A 53 15.25 12.36 -1.03
CA VAL A 53 14.45 11.36 -1.76
C VAL A 53 13.19 11.98 -2.36
N VAL A 54 12.47 12.80 -1.57
CA VAL A 54 11.25 13.48 -2.03
C VAL A 54 11.54 14.47 -3.16
N GLU A 55 12.60 15.26 -3.04
CA GLU A 55 13.02 16.21 -4.08
C GLU A 55 13.41 15.51 -5.38
N ALA A 56 14.16 14.41 -5.27
CA ALA A 56 14.55 13.64 -6.46
C ALA A 56 13.36 12.98 -7.17
N ALA A 57 12.26 12.72 -6.45
CA ALA A 57 11.04 12.16 -7.02
C ALA A 57 10.17 13.18 -7.77
N ARG A 58 10.36 14.47 -7.56
CA ARG A 58 9.63 15.53 -8.27
C ARG A 58 10.10 15.64 -9.70
N VAL A 59 9.40 15.00 -10.63
CA VAL A 59 9.75 14.99 -12.06
C VAL A 59 9.36 16.30 -12.73
N SER A 60 8.26 16.92 -12.32
CA SER A 60 7.73 18.15 -12.90
C SER A 60 7.38 19.15 -11.80
N GLN A 61 7.92 20.35 -11.92
CA GLN A 61 7.54 21.48 -11.03
C GLN A 61 6.28 22.22 -11.54
N SER A 62 5.74 21.84 -12.70
CA SER A 62 4.61 22.52 -13.33
C SER A 62 3.23 21.94 -12.94
N SER A 63 3.17 20.73 -12.41
CA SER A 63 1.91 20.13 -11.98
C SER A 63 1.41 20.77 -10.69
N PRO A 64 0.10 21.08 -10.60
CA PRO A 64 -0.49 21.65 -9.39
C PRO A 64 -0.49 20.69 -8.20
N CYS A 65 -0.38 19.38 -8.42
CA CYS A 65 -0.34 18.33 -7.41
C CYS A 65 0.85 17.39 -7.62
N HIS A 66 1.61 17.11 -6.57
CA HIS A 66 2.60 16.02 -6.54
C HIS A 66 2.20 14.98 -5.52
N LEU A 67 2.05 13.72 -5.95
CA LEU A 67 1.66 12.59 -5.13
C LEU A 67 2.69 11.47 -5.20
N PHE A 68 3.13 10.99 -4.06
CA PHE A 68 4.01 9.81 -3.96
C PHE A 68 3.51 8.79 -2.94
N GLU A 69 3.99 7.56 -3.07
CA GLU A 69 3.65 6.46 -2.18
C GLU A 69 4.74 6.18 -1.15
N VAL A 70 4.31 5.95 0.10
CA VAL A 70 5.13 5.45 1.18
C VAL A 70 4.59 4.11 1.64
N LYS A 71 5.34 3.07 1.34
CA LYS A 71 5.06 1.74 1.85
C LYS A 71 5.67 1.64 3.25
N HIS A 72 4.87 1.85 4.25
CA HIS A 72 5.30 1.98 5.63
C HIS A 72 4.58 1.00 6.56
N LEU A 73 5.35 0.25 7.35
CA LEU A 73 4.89 -0.42 8.54
C LEU A 73 5.33 0.44 9.74
N ALA A 74 4.41 0.92 10.55
CA ALA A 74 4.69 1.83 11.66
C ALA A 74 5.77 1.33 12.63
N SER A 75 5.96 0.01 12.72
CA SER A 75 6.96 -0.61 13.58
C SER A 75 8.34 -0.81 12.94
N GLN A 76 8.51 -0.58 11.63
CA GLN A 76 9.70 -1.09 10.93
C GLN A 76 10.40 -0.08 10.04
N ASN A 77 9.85 1.11 9.78
CA ASN A 77 10.41 2.13 8.86
C ASN A 77 11.04 1.54 7.58
N LEU A 78 10.62 0.32 7.22
CA LEU A 78 11.19 -0.51 6.17
C LEU A 78 12.74 -0.62 6.26
N GLY A 79 13.33 -0.35 7.43
CA GLY A 79 14.79 -0.37 7.66
C GLY A 79 15.56 0.75 6.96
N LEU A 80 14.88 1.82 6.52
CA LEU A 80 15.54 2.92 5.80
C LEU A 80 16.08 3.99 6.75
N TYR A 81 15.27 4.43 7.69
CA TYR A 81 15.61 5.47 8.67
C TYR A 81 15.20 4.96 10.05
N PRO A 82 15.97 4.03 10.64
CA PRO A 82 15.58 3.33 11.87
C PRO A 82 15.47 4.27 13.09
N GLU A 83 16.10 5.44 13.01
CA GLU A 83 16.04 6.48 14.03
C GLU A 83 14.75 7.30 14.01
N LEU A 84 14.00 7.28 12.87
CA LEU A 84 12.79 8.09 12.71
C LEU A 84 11.54 7.32 13.14
N GLN A 85 10.72 7.98 13.94
CA GLN A 85 9.37 7.52 14.23
C GLN A 85 8.37 8.06 13.19
N LEU A 86 7.15 7.53 13.17
CA LEU A 86 6.13 7.97 12.21
C LEU A 86 5.83 9.48 12.32
N GLN A 87 5.90 10.03 13.52
CA GLN A 87 5.72 11.47 13.74
C GLN A 87 6.83 12.30 13.08
N ASP A 88 8.06 11.80 13.03
CA ASP A 88 9.17 12.49 12.37
C ASP A 88 8.99 12.52 10.86
N TRP A 89 8.46 11.43 10.29
CA TRP A 89 8.07 11.38 8.87
C TRP A 89 6.96 12.38 8.56
N LEU A 90 5.90 12.43 9.38
CA LEU A 90 4.80 13.38 9.20
C LEU A 90 5.30 14.82 9.30
N SER A 91 6.14 15.13 10.29
CA SER A 91 6.75 16.44 10.48
C SER A 91 7.61 16.85 9.28
N ALA A 92 8.45 15.94 8.80
CA ALA A 92 9.30 16.20 7.65
C ALA A 92 8.49 16.44 6.37
N PHE A 93 7.47 15.63 6.10
CA PHE A 93 6.61 15.82 4.94
C PHE A 93 5.81 17.12 5.03
N HIS A 94 5.28 17.44 6.21
CA HIS A 94 4.58 18.69 6.45
C HIS A 94 5.48 19.91 6.16
N ALA A 95 6.73 19.90 6.68
CA ALA A 95 7.70 20.97 6.41
C ALA A 95 8.04 21.14 4.91
N MET A 96 7.88 20.07 4.11
CA MET A 96 8.08 20.09 2.65
C MET A 96 6.80 20.45 1.87
N GLY A 97 5.68 20.76 2.55
CA GLY A 97 4.42 21.16 1.93
C GLY A 97 3.48 20.01 1.56
N TYR A 98 3.67 18.81 2.15
CA TYR A 98 2.76 17.68 1.99
C TYR A 98 1.74 17.64 3.12
N HIS A 99 0.60 18.26 2.88
CA HIS A 99 -0.48 18.46 3.86
C HIS A 99 -1.70 17.59 3.58
N ARG A 100 -1.67 16.78 2.54
CA ARG A 100 -2.73 15.83 2.20
C ARG A 100 -2.19 14.41 2.31
N HIS A 101 -2.93 13.56 3.01
CA HIS A 101 -2.53 12.17 3.21
C HIS A 101 -3.64 11.22 2.76
N LEU A 102 -3.26 10.20 2.01
CA LEU A 102 -4.10 9.05 1.74
C LEU A 102 -3.61 7.91 2.62
N LEU A 103 -4.50 7.17 3.24
CA LEU A 103 -4.19 5.93 3.95
C LEU A 103 -4.92 4.80 3.27
N MET A 104 -4.17 3.88 2.66
CA MET A 104 -4.76 2.73 2.00
C MET A 104 -4.59 1.46 2.83
N GLY A 105 -5.70 0.80 3.10
CA GLY A 105 -5.76 -0.46 3.82
C GLY A 105 -6.44 -1.57 3.03
N ARG A 106 -6.31 -2.77 3.55
CA ARG A 106 -7.09 -3.94 3.14
C ARG A 106 -7.59 -4.63 4.39
N ARG A 107 -8.91 -4.83 4.49
CA ARG A 107 -9.54 -5.39 5.69
C ARG A 107 -9.12 -6.84 5.90
N ASN A 108 -9.23 -7.67 4.87
CA ASN A 108 -8.83 -9.07 4.95
C ASN A 108 -7.31 -9.23 4.79
N GLY A 109 -6.61 -9.31 5.94
CA GLY A 109 -5.17 -9.51 6.02
C GLY A 109 -4.70 -10.85 5.42
N LEU A 110 -5.51 -11.92 5.54
CA LEU A 110 -5.19 -13.22 4.96
C LEU A 110 -5.15 -13.13 3.43
N ARG A 111 -6.15 -12.54 2.79
CA ARG A 111 -6.14 -12.32 1.33
C ARG A 111 -4.98 -11.43 0.88
N ARG A 112 -4.56 -10.50 1.73
CA ARG A 112 -3.35 -9.71 1.50
C ARG A 112 -2.10 -10.59 1.50
N MET A 113 -1.96 -11.51 2.48
CA MET A 113 -0.81 -12.42 2.57
C MET A 113 -0.77 -13.41 1.41
N VAL A 114 -1.91 -13.98 1.03
CA VAL A 114 -2.04 -14.82 -0.19
C VAL A 114 -1.55 -14.05 -1.42
N SER A 115 -1.98 -12.81 -1.58
CA SER A 115 -1.53 -11.95 -2.70
C SER A 115 -0.03 -11.66 -2.64
N HIS A 116 0.55 -11.52 -1.45
CA HIS A 116 2.00 -11.30 -1.27
C HIS A 116 2.82 -12.53 -1.64
N VAL A 117 2.47 -13.69 -1.07
CA VAL A 117 3.19 -14.95 -1.31
C VAL A 117 3.10 -15.33 -2.79
N ARG A 118 1.93 -15.20 -3.40
CA ARG A 118 1.74 -15.46 -4.82
C ARG A 118 2.61 -14.56 -5.70
N ALA A 119 2.64 -13.26 -5.42
CA ALA A 119 3.47 -12.32 -6.17
C ALA A 119 4.97 -12.64 -6.03
N ALA A 120 5.41 -13.09 -4.83
CA ALA A 120 6.79 -13.52 -4.61
C ALA A 120 7.14 -14.79 -5.39
N GLN A 121 6.22 -15.77 -5.47
CA GLN A 121 6.43 -17.01 -6.19
C GLN A 121 6.39 -16.87 -7.71
N THR A 122 5.49 -16.02 -8.21
CA THR A 122 5.26 -15.86 -9.66
C THR A 122 6.06 -14.71 -10.29
N GLY A 123 6.60 -13.80 -9.49
CA GLY A 123 7.18 -12.54 -9.97
C GLY A 123 6.15 -11.55 -10.51
N ILE A 124 4.84 -11.88 -10.49
CA ILE A 124 3.77 -11.06 -11.05
C ILE A 124 3.14 -10.24 -9.92
N TYR A 125 3.52 -8.99 -9.82
CA TYR A 125 2.98 -8.05 -8.84
C TYR A 125 1.75 -7.30 -9.35
N VAL A 126 1.64 -7.12 -10.67
CA VAL A 126 0.57 -6.38 -11.35
C VAL A 126 0.21 -7.13 -12.65
N ASP A 127 -1.09 -7.32 -12.92
CA ASP A 127 -1.57 -7.86 -14.19
C ASP A 127 -2.09 -6.72 -15.07
N GLN A 128 -1.40 -6.47 -16.17
CA GLN A 128 -1.79 -5.48 -17.19
C GLN A 128 -2.57 -6.12 -18.36
N GLY A 129 -3.06 -7.34 -18.18
CA GLY A 129 -3.89 -8.00 -19.20
C GLY A 129 -3.14 -8.60 -20.38
N GLN A 130 -1.79 -8.68 -20.32
CA GLN A 130 -0.97 -9.23 -21.39
C GLN A 130 -0.79 -10.76 -21.30
N SER A 131 -1.16 -11.38 -20.18
CA SER A 131 -1.04 -12.84 -20.00
C SER A 131 -2.32 -13.55 -20.41
N SER A 132 -2.29 -14.27 -21.52
CA SER A 132 -3.42 -15.06 -22.04
C SER A 132 -3.65 -16.39 -21.32
N THR A 133 -2.82 -16.78 -20.36
CA THR A 133 -2.88 -18.08 -19.67
C THR A 133 -2.62 -17.91 -18.18
N SER A 134 -3.59 -17.43 -17.44
CA SER A 134 -3.56 -17.61 -15.99
C SER A 134 -4.49 -18.76 -15.59
N VAL A 135 -4.02 -20.00 -15.70
CA VAL A 135 -4.48 -21.02 -14.75
C VAL A 135 -4.12 -20.44 -13.38
N GLN A 136 -5.13 -20.15 -12.59
CA GLN A 136 -4.96 -19.58 -11.27
C GLN A 136 -4.43 -20.67 -10.33
N ALA A 137 -3.11 -20.97 -10.44
CA ALA A 137 -2.48 -21.96 -9.58
C ALA A 137 -2.66 -21.52 -8.12
N SER A 138 -3.16 -22.43 -7.30
CA SER A 138 -3.20 -22.22 -5.84
C SER A 138 -1.77 -22.08 -5.30
N VAL A 139 -1.63 -21.33 -4.21
CA VAL A 139 -0.33 -21.16 -3.54
C VAL A 139 -0.34 -21.88 -2.20
N THR A 140 0.78 -22.47 -1.81
CA THR A 140 0.98 -22.91 -0.43
C THR A 140 1.37 -21.69 0.40
N LEU A 141 0.55 -21.34 1.38
CA LEU A 141 0.80 -20.25 2.29
C LEU A 141 1.57 -20.78 3.52
N PRO A 142 2.85 -20.41 3.71
CA PRO A 142 3.58 -20.84 4.89
C PRO A 142 2.92 -20.32 6.17
N THR A 143 2.91 -21.13 7.23
CA THR A 143 2.35 -20.77 8.54
C THR A 143 3.41 -20.19 9.47
N GLU A 144 4.66 -20.72 9.41
CA GLU A 144 5.72 -20.41 10.36
C GLU A 144 6.68 -19.30 9.92
N ALA A 145 6.96 -19.19 8.62
CA ALA A 145 7.97 -18.26 8.12
C ALA A 145 7.61 -17.66 6.77
N ILE A 146 6.97 -16.52 6.81
CA ILE A 146 6.69 -15.71 5.61
C ILE A 146 7.69 -14.57 5.56
N VAL A 147 8.46 -14.49 4.46
CA VAL A 147 9.43 -13.42 4.25
C VAL A 147 8.78 -12.24 3.54
N HIS A 148 8.81 -11.07 4.17
CA HIS A 148 8.41 -9.82 3.57
C HIS A 148 9.48 -8.74 3.83
N GLY A 149 10.13 -8.28 2.79
CA GLY A 149 11.28 -7.36 2.95
C GLY A 149 12.47 -8.07 3.61
N PHE A 150 12.88 -7.63 4.79
CA PHE A 150 13.97 -8.21 5.61
C PHE A 150 13.47 -9.00 6.79
N HIS A 151 12.16 -9.00 7.00
CA HIS A 151 11.55 -9.60 8.14
C HIS A 151 10.91 -10.93 7.77
N SER A 152 11.07 -11.93 8.62
CA SER A 152 10.40 -13.21 8.54
C SER A 152 9.59 -13.39 9.81
N ALA A 153 8.33 -13.73 9.66
CA ALA A 153 7.43 -13.95 10.79
C ALA A 153 6.40 -15.02 10.41
N SER A 154 5.74 -15.60 11.42
CA SER A 154 4.61 -16.51 11.21
C SER A 154 3.43 -15.77 10.57
N LEU A 155 2.47 -16.53 10.04
CA LEU A 155 1.25 -15.95 9.47
C LEU A 155 0.50 -15.10 10.51
N LEU A 156 0.35 -15.62 11.74
CA LEU A 156 -0.35 -14.89 12.81
C LEU A 156 0.34 -13.58 13.15
N GLU A 157 1.66 -13.60 13.33
CA GLU A 157 2.44 -12.38 13.60
C GLU A 157 2.30 -11.36 12.47
N TRP A 158 2.27 -11.80 11.21
CA TRP A 158 2.04 -10.90 10.08
C TRP A 158 0.65 -10.27 10.09
N LEU A 159 -0.39 -11.04 10.42
CA LEU A 159 -1.76 -10.52 10.53
C LEU A 159 -1.85 -9.46 11.65
N GLU A 160 -1.24 -9.74 12.80
CA GLU A 160 -1.18 -8.80 13.93
C GLU A 160 -0.39 -7.53 13.59
N GLN A 161 0.79 -7.69 12.99
CA GLN A 161 1.62 -6.54 12.58
C GLN A 161 0.93 -5.69 11.52
N TYR A 162 0.19 -6.32 10.60
CA TYR A 162 -0.55 -5.60 9.58
C TYR A 162 -1.68 -4.77 10.19
N GLU A 163 -2.49 -5.35 11.06
CA GLU A 163 -3.57 -4.64 11.74
C GLU A 163 -3.01 -3.50 12.61
N SER A 164 -2.04 -3.81 13.47
CA SER A 164 -1.45 -2.83 14.38
C SER A 164 -0.73 -1.72 13.62
N GLY A 165 -0.01 -2.04 12.54
CA GLY A 165 0.68 -1.06 11.72
C GLY A 165 -0.29 -0.11 10.99
N HIS A 166 -1.39 -0.63 10.45
CA HIS A 166 -2.43 0.18 9.85
C HIS A 166 -3.09 1.10 10.88
N GLN A 167 -3.47 0.55 12.04
CA GLN A 167 -4.09 1.31 13.11
C GLN A 167 -3.14 2.39 13.68
N ALA A 168 -1.86 2.08 13.84
CA ALA A 168 -0.87 3.06 14.30
C ALA A 168 -0.73 4.22 13.32
N THR A 169 -0.70 3.94 12.00
CA THR A 169 -0.65 4.99 10.98
C THR A 169 -1.92 5.83 10.99
N ARG A 170 -3.08 5.19 11.12
CA ARG A 170 -4.37 5.87 11.23
C ARG A 170 -4.42 6.82 12.44
N ASN A 171 -4.04 6.32 13.61
CA ASN A 171 -4.01 7.13 14.84
C ASN A 171 -3.04 8.31 14.70
N ALA A 172 -1.86 8.09 14.13
CA ALA A 172 -0.89 9.15 13.92
C ALA A 172 -1.43 10.24 12.97
N LEU A 173 -2.18 9.88 11.92
CA LEU A 173 -2.81 10.85 11.01
C LEU A 173 -3.94 11.62 11.70
N ILE A 174 -4.73 10.97 12.55
CA ILE A 174 -5.75 11.64 13.37
C ILE A 174 -5.07 12.68 14.26
N ASP A 175 -4.12 12.24 15.09
CA ASP A 175 -3.42 13.13 16.04
C ASP A 175 -2.68 14.26 15.32
N TRP A 176 -2.18 13.99 14.10
CA TRP A 176 -1.49 15.00 13.30
C TRP A 176 -2.45 16.03 12.75
N SER A 177 -3.59 15.62 12.19
CA SER A 177 -4.61 16.53 11.67
C SER A 177 -5.29 17.36 12.77
N ASP A 178 -5.44 16.80 13.98
CA ASP A 178 -6.00 17.55 15.12
C ASP A 178 -5.07 18.69 15.58
N ARG A 179 -3.76 18.52 15.39
CA ARG A 179 -2.75 19.53 15.75
C ARG A 179 -2.43 20.52 14.63
N HIS A 180 -2.76 20.19 13.38
CA HIS A 180 -2.41 20.97 12.19
C HIS A 180 -3.64 21.17 11.31
N ALA A 181 -4.31 22.33 11.45
CA ALA A 181 -5.57 22.64 10.76
C ALA A 181 -5.47 22.67 9.22
N ASP A 182 -4.27 22.77 8.67
CA ASP A 182 -3.97 22.73 7.24
C ASP A 182 -3.80 21.30 6.70
N VAL A 183 -3.73 20.31 7.60
CA VAL A 183 -3.60 18.88 7.25
C VAL A 183 -4.97 18.24 7.10
N ALA A 184 -5.13 17.45 6.05
CA ALA A 184 -6.31 16.60 5.86
C ALA A 184 -5.88 15.21 5.38
N TRP A 185 -6.67 14.19 5.69
CA TRP A 185 -6.42 12.83 5.25
C TRP A 185 -7.68 12.11 4.83
N LEU A 186 -7.53 11.10 3.97
CA LEU A 186 -8.59 10.25 3.44
C LEU A 186 -8.19 8.79 3.56
N GLU A 187 -9.05 7.98 4.18
CA GLU A 187 -8.88 6.55 4.24
C GLU A 187 -9.60 5.86 3.07
N LEU A 188 -8.90 4.90 2.46
CA LEU A 188 -9.41 4.05 1.40
C LEU A 188 -9.19 2.59 1.78
N ILE A 189 -10.27 1.83 1.89
CA ILE A 189 -10.24 0.40 2.19
C ILE A 189 -10.47 -0.38 0.90
N TYR A 190 -9.59 -1.34 0.62
CA TYR A 190 -9.61 -2.09 -0.63
C TYR A 190 -10.98 -2.68 -0.96
N GLU A 191 -11.60 -3.34 0.00
CA GLU A 191 -12.89 -4.01 -0.17
C GLU A 191 -14.04 -3.04 -0.45
N ASP A 192 -14.02 -1.86 0.17
CA ASP A 192 -15.09 -0.88 0.05
C ASP A 192 -14.91 0.04 -1.16
N ASP A 193 -13.66 0.43 -1.44
CA ASP A 193 -13.37 1.53 -2.36
C ASP A 193 -12.80 1.08 -3.69
N ILE A 194 -12.07 -0.05 -3.73
CA ILE A 194 -11.26 -0.42 -4.89
C ILE A 194 -11.75 -1.72 -5.53
N GLU A 195 -12.09 -2.72 -4.74
CA GLU A 195 -12.37 -4.07 -5.24
C GLU A 195 -13.48 -4.10 -6.27
N SER A 196 -14.59 -3.43 -6.02
CA SER A 196 -15.74 -3.36 -6.90
C SER A 196 -15.64 -2.27 -7.96
N SER A 197 -15.03 -1.14 -7.63
CA SER A 197 -14.96 0.03 -8.51
C SER A 197 -13.73 0.92 -8.24
N PRO A 198 -12.56 0.59 -8.79
CA PRO A 198 -11.35 1.42 -8.65
C PRO A 198 -11.57 2.87 -9.12
N LEU A 199 -12.45 3.09 -10.11
CA LEU A 199 -12.81 4.43 -10.58
C LEU A 199 -13.57 5.24 -9.52
N SER A 200 -14.26 4.59 -8.59
CA SER A 200 -14.91 5.26 -7.46
C SER A 200 -13.86 5.81 -6.49
N ALA A 201 -12.85 4.99 -6.13
CA ALA A 201 -11.72 5.44 -5.33
C ALA A 201 -11.00 6.63 -5.99
N TYR A 202 -10.72 6.54 -7.28
CA TYR A 202 -10.12 7.63 -8.05
C TYR A 202 -10.93 8.94 -7.94
N ARG A 203 -12.25 8.89 -8.11
CA ARG A 203 -13.12 10.07 -7.99
C ARG A 203 -13.13 10.64 -6.57
N ARG A 204 -13.12 9.76 -5.55
CA ARG A 204 -13.00 10.19 -4.14
C ARG A 204 -11.70 10.93 -3.88
N VAL A 205 -10.58 10.44 -4.43
CA VAL A 205 -9.28 11.11 -4.31
C VAL A 205 -9.29 12.45 -5.04
N CYS A 206 -9.83 12.53 -6.27
CA CYS A 206 -9.96 13.80 -6.97
C CYS A 206 -10.78 14.82 -6.16
N ALA A 207 -11.94 14.41 -5.63
CA ALA A 207 -12.76 15.28 -4.79
C ALA A 207 -12.02 15.74 -3.52
N PHE A 208 -11.30 14.85 -2.86
CA PHE A 208 -10.47 15.17 -1.68
C PHE A 208 -9.36 16.19 -2.00
N LEU A 209 -8.81 16.13 -3.20
CA LEU A 209 -7.77 17.06 -3.67
C LEU A 209 -8.34 18.35 -4.30
N GLY A 210 -9.66 18.46 -4.45
CA GLY A 210 -10.31 19.58 -5.14
C GLY A 210 -10.03 19.59 -6.65
N LEU A 211 -9.81 18.42 -7.24
CA LEU A 211 -9.55 18.25 -8.68
C LEU A 211 -10.79 17.69 -9.38
N GLU A 212 -11.06 18.21 -10.59
CA GLU A 212 -12.13 17.64 -11.45
C GLU A 212 -11.71 16.28 -11.98
N PRO A 213 -12.48 15.21 -11.77
CA PRO A 213 -12.12 13.88 -12.22
C PRO A 213 -12.10 13.78 -13.75
N GLN A 214 -11.04 13.20 -14.28
CA GLN A 214 -10.92 12.86 -15.71
C GLN A 214 -11.47 11.45 -15.97
N GLN A 215 -11.30 10.95 -17.19
CA GLN A 215 -11.73 9.61 -17.60
C GLN A 215 -10.52 8.69 -17.82
N PRO A 216 -9.84 8.23 -16.75
CA PRO A 216 -8.70 7.34 -16.90
C PRO A 216 -9.15 5.95 -17.35
N GLN A 217 -8.26 5.26 -18.07
CA GLN A 217 -8.49 3.89 -18.49
C GLN A 217 -8.04 2.93 -17.39
N LEU A 218 -8.92 1.98 -17.04
CA LEU A 218 -8.59 0.90 -16.11
C LEU A 218 -7.81 -0.19 -16.85
N THR A 219 -6.49 -0.16 -16.73
CA THR A 219 -5.59 -1.12 -17.40
C THR A 219 -5.24 -2.32 -16.54
N HIS A 220 -5.46 -2.23 -15.24
CA HIS A 220 -5.11 -3.28 -14.29
C HIS A 220 -6.26 -4.27 -14.10
N ARG A 221 -5.92 -5.56 -14.09
CA ARG A 221 -6.88 -6.64 -13.78
C ARG A 221 -6.62 -7.17 -12.37
N ARG A 222 -7.69 -7.62 -11.72
CA ARG A 222 -7.59 -8.32 -10.43
C ARG A 222 -6.88 -9.67 -10.65
N ILE A 223 -5.76 -9.89 -9.95
CA ILE A 223 -4.95 -11.10 -10.08
C ILE A 223 -5.58 -12.27 -9.29
N ASN A 224 -6.02 -12.02 -8.05
CA ASN A 224 -6.54 -13.05 -7.15
C ASN A 224 -8.06 -13.04 -7.18
N ARG A 225 -8.63 -13.78 -8.16
CA ARG A 225 -10.08 -14.02 -8.26
C ARG A 225 -10.37 -15.40 -7.70
N GLY A 226 -11.50 -15.56 -7.04
CA GLY A 226 -11.95 -16.83 -6.47
C GLY A 226 -11.89 -16.86 -4.95
N SER A 227 -12.37 -17.96 -4.40
CA SER A 227 -12.42 -18.22 -2.97
C SER A 227 -11.03 -18.48 -2.41
N LEU A 228 -10.85 -18.30 -1.10
CA LEU A 228 -9.60 -18.66 -0.44
C LEU A 228 -9.30 -20.16 -0.57
N VAL A 229 -10.32 -21.00 -0.58
CA VAL A 229 -10.21 -22.46 -0.80
C VAL A 229 -9.56 -22.76 -2.16
N ASP A 230 -9.89 -22.01 -3.19
CA ASP A 230 -9.32 -22.19 -4.53
C ASP A 230 -7.91 -21.61 -4.65
N LEU A 231 -7.61 -20.56 -3.87
CA LEU A 231 -6.37 -19.81 -3.96
C LEU A 231 -5.24 -20.40 -3.10
N VAL A 232 -5.58 -21.15 -2.04
CA VAL A 232 -4.63 -21.64 -1.04
C VAL A 232 -4.63 -23.17 -1.03
N ALA A 233 -3.50 -23.77 -1.44
CA ALA A 233 -3.38 -25.22 -1.56
C ALA A 233 -3.45 -25.95 -0.20
N ASN A 234 -2.98 -25.31 0.87
CA ASN A 234 -3.05 -25.82 2.24
C ASN A 234 -4.12 -25.10 3.07
N PHE A 235 -5.30 -24.86 2.46
CA PHE A 235 -6.37 -24.08 3.11
C PHE A 235 -6.84 -24.69 4.43
N ASP A 236 -6.91 -26.02 4.53
CA ASP A 236 -7.33 -26.70 5.77
C ASP A 236 -6.36 -26.41 6.94
N GLU A 237 -5.05 -26.41 6.68
CA GLU A 237 -4.03 -26.02 7.67
C GLU A 237 -4.22 -24.56 8.11
N ILE A 238 -4.46 -23.65 7.17
CA ILE A 238 -4.71 -22.24 7.47
C ILE A 238 -6.00 -22.06 8.27
N ARG A 239 -7.05 -22.79 7.91
CA ARG A 239 -8.31 -22.78 8.66
C ARG A 239 -8.09 -23.24 10.10
N ASP A 240 -7.43 -24.38 10.30
CA ASP A 240 -7.19 -24.94 11.63
C ASP A 240 -6.32 -24.01 12.50
N LEU A 241 -5.38 -23.29 11.89
CA LEU A 241 -4.56 -22.28 12.55
C LEU A 241 -5.39 -21.04 12.95
N LEU A 242 -6.25 -20.52 12.07
CA LEU A 242 -6.94 -19.26 12.29
C LEU A 242 -8.27 -19.39 13.03
N GLN A 243 -8.96 -20.54 12.90
CA GLN A 243 -10.28 -20.77 13.49
C GLN A 243 -10.36 -20.48 15.00
N PRO A 244 -9.35 -20.82 15.83
CA PRO A 244 -9.37 -20.52 17.27
C PRO A 244 -8.96 -19.08 17.60
N THR A 245 -8.68 -18.24 16.61
CA THR A 245 -8.16 -16.89 16.82
C THR A 245 -9.20 -15.82 16.46
N ARG A 246 -8.90 -14.57 16.81
CA ARG A 246 -9.70 -13.41 16.40
C ARG A 246 -9.71 -13.16 14.88
N PHE A 247 -8.87 -13.87 14.13
CA PHE A 247 -8.78 -13.78 12.68
C PHE A 247 -9.65 -14.78 11.92
N ALA A 248 -10.45 -15.60 12.62
CA ALA A 248 -11.32 -16.62 12.03
C ALA A 248 -12.23 -16.04 10.90
N TRP A 249 -12.72 -14.83 11.07
CA TRP A 249 -13.54 -14.13 10.08
C TRP A 249 -12.84 -13.91 8.74
N MET A 250 -11.49 -13.88 8.69
CA MET A 250 -10.73 -13.72 7.47
C MET A 250 -10.77 -14.94 6.53
N LEU A 251 -11.26 -16.08 7.03
CA LEU A 251 -11.48 -17.30 6.26
C LEU A 251 -12.74 -17.21 5.38
N GLU A 252 -13.63 -16.29 5.71
CA GLU A 252 -14.84 -16.03 4.93
C GLU A 252 -14.51 -15.19 3.68
N ASP A 253 -15.23 -15.49 2.57
CA ASP A 253 -15.04 -14.82 1.28
C ASP A 253 -15.84 -13.52 1.16
#